data_40c942f8f24cfa23240e8bf9536d5f85
#
_entry.id   40c942f8f24cfa23240e8bf9536d5f85
#
_cell.length_a   1.000
_cell.length_b   1.000
_cell.length_c   1.000
_cell.angle_alpha   90.00
_cell.angle_beta   90.00
_cell.angle_gamma   90.00
#
_symmetry.space_group_name_H-M   'P 1'
#
loop_
_entity.id
_entity.type
_entity.pdbx_description
1 polymer ?
#
loop_
_entity_poly.entity_id
_entity_poly.type
_entity_poly.pdbx_seq_one_letter_code
_entity_poly.pdbx_strand_id
1 'polypeptide(L)'
;GRLEEVKINNIPTIINLAKNPTGCNVSLRILNEDDDEKELLFVLNDNLADGFDVSWIWDINFDNLNNVSRIITSGKRAYDIAIRIKTAGFDSNKIEPYLDLKDAVTNLYKTNTKKYVIANYTSLQPTRKEIFSINR
;
A
#
# COMPACT_ATOMS: atom_id res chain seq x y z
N GLY A 1 10.70 6.44 7.97
CA GLY A 1 10.54 6.00 6.60
C GLY A 1 10.87 7.07 5.59
N ARG A 2 11.00 6.65 4.40
CA ARG A 2 11.23 7.55 3.28
C ARG A 2 9.96 7.79 2.52
N LEU A 3 9.71 9.06 2.20
CA LEU A 3 8.60 9.48 1.36
C LEU A 3 9.15 9.87 0.00
N GLU A 4 8.62 9.24 -1.04
CA GLU A 4 9.01 9.54 -2.42
C GLU A 4 7.77 9.96 -3.20
N GLU A 5 7.80 11.12 -3.83
CA GLU A 5 6.70 11.61 -4.65
C GLU A 5 7.12 11.60 -6.10
N VAL A 6 6.34 10.92 -6.93
CA VAL A 6 6.60 10.81 -8.37
C VAL A 6 5.28 10.93 -9.13
N LYS A 7 5.36 11.18 -10.43
CA LYS A 7 4.20 11.12 -11.33
C LYS A 7 4.37 9.96 -12.28
N ILE A 8 3.38 9.08 -12.30
CA ILE A 8 3.34 7.92 -13.18
C ILE A 8 2.17 8.12 -14.15
N ASN A 9 2.47 8.32 -15.43
CA ASN A 9 1.48 8.71 -16.44
C ASN A 9 0.63 9.90 -15.97
N ASN A 10 1.30 10.89 -15.40
CA ASN A 10 0.70 12.10 -14.82
C ASN A 10 -0.14 11.86 -13.56
N ILE A 11 -0.15 10.63 -13.03
CA ILE A 11 -0.88 10.31 -11.79
C ILE A 11 0.05 10.52 -10.61
N PRO A 12 -0.29 11.40 -9.65
CA PRO A 12 0.51 11.57 -8.45
C PRO A 12 0.60 10.26 -7.66
N THR A 13 1.82 9.88 -7.32
CA THR A 13 2.10 8.63 -6.59
C THR A 13 3.07 8.92 -5.46
N ILE A 14 2.68 8.55 -4.24
CA ILE A 14 3.50 8.71 -3.04
C ILE A 14 3.90 7.32 -2.55
N ILE A 15 5.20 7.05 -2.52
CA ILE A 15 5.75 5.74 -2.15
C ILE A 15 6.45 5.88 -0.81
N ASN A 16 6.16 4.99 0.12
CA ASN A 16 6.76 5.02 1.45
C ASN A 16 7.18 3.62 1.91
N LEU A 17 8.32 3.57 2.57
CA LEU A 17 8.81 2.37 3.25
C LEU A 17 8.26 2.35 4.69
N ALA A 18 7.65 1.24 5.09
CA ALA A 18 7.19 1.05 6.46
C ALA A 18 7.63 -0.31 7.00
N LYS A 19 8.49 -0.33 8.02
CA LYS A 19 9.04 -1.56 8.59
C LYS A 19 8.34 -1.99 9.87
N ASN A 20 7.56 -1.10 10.46
CA ASN A 20 6.95 -1.32 11.76
C ASN A 20 5.67 -0.48 11.89
N PRO A 21 4.87 -0.69 12.95
CA PRO A 21 3.62 0.05 13.11
C PRO A 21 3.80 1.56 13.17
N THR A 22 4.85 2.05 13.84
CA THR A 22 5.09 3.49 13.98
C THR A 22 5.27 4.15 12.61
N GLY A 23 6.14 3.60 11.77
CA GLY A 23 6.37 4.13 10.42
C GLY A 23 5.12 4.04 9.56
N CYS A 24 4.39 2.94 9.67
CA CYS A 24 3.16 2.74 8.92
C CYS A 24 2.09 3.74 9.34
N ASN A 25 1.94 4.00 10.65
CA ASN A 25 0.96 4.95 11.16
C ASN A 25 1.31 6.39 10.75
N VAL A 26 2.58 6.73 10.64
CA VAL A 26 3.00 8.02 10.08
C VAL A 26 2.55 8.14 8.63
N SER A 27 2.77 7.09 7.82
CA SER A 27 2.35 7.08 6.42
C SER A 27 0.84 7.26 6.28
N LEU A 28 0.07 6.57 7.13
CA LEU A 28 -1.39 6.67 7.10
C LEU A 28 -1.87 8.03 7.56
N ARG A 29 -1.15 8.67 8.49
CA ARG A 29 -1.49 10.04 8.90
C ARG A 29 -1.33 11.00 7.73
N ILE A 30 -0.24 10.88 6.97
CA ILE A 30 -0.02 11.71 5.78
C ILE A 30 -1.14 11.48 4.76
N LEU A 31 -1.50 10.22 4.53
CA LEU A 31 -2.59 9.86 3.64
C LEU A 31 -3.91 10.49 4.10
N ASN A 32 -4.19 10.46 5.40
CA ASN A 32 -5.45 10.97 5.94
C ASN A 32 -5.51 12.49 5.98
N GLU A 33 -4.37 13.18 5.99
CA GLU A 33 -4.33 14.64 5.92
C GLU A 33 -4.54 15.15 4.49
N ASP A 34 -4.48 14.26 3.52
CA ASP A 34 -4.73 14.57 2.12
C ASP A 34 -6.22 14.35 1.83
N ASP A 35 -6.94 15.42 1.48
CA ASP A 35 -8.38 15.34 1.24
C ASP A 35 -8.74 14.87 -0.17
N ASP A 36 -7.76 14.76 -1.07
CA ASP A 36 -8.02 14.24 -2.42
C ASP A 36 -8.48 12.79 -2.38
N GLU A 37 -9.31 12.41 -3.35
CA GLU A 37 -9.63 10.99 -3.50
C GLU A 37 -8.36 10.22 -3.86
N LYS A 38 -8.13 9.09 -3.21
CA LYS A 38 -6.91 8.33 -3.40
C LYS A 38 -7.15 6.84 -3.26
N GLU A 39 -6.21 6.08 -3.82
CA GLU A 39 -6.18 4.63 -3.70
C GLU A 39 -4.88 4.23 -3.02
N LEU A 40 -4.92 3.18 -2.22
CA LEU A 40 -3.78 2.68 -1.47
C LEU A 40 -3.34 1.32 -2.00
N LEU A 41 -2.05 1.16 -2.25
CA LEU A 41 -1.41 -0.15 -2.45
C LEU A 41 -0.55 -0.45 -1.24
N PHE A 42 -0.80 -1.58 -0.60
CA PHE A 42 0.02 -2.05 0.53
C PHE A 42 0.69 -3.36 0.14
N VAL A 43 2.02 -3.40 0.12
CA VAL A 43 2.78 -4.59 -0.25
C VAL A 43 3.55 -5.10 0.96
N LEU A 44 3.23 -6.34 1.38
CA LEU A 44 3.82 -6.93 2.58
C LEU A 44 4.45 -8.28 2.26
N ASN A 45 5.76 -8.40 2.50
CA ASN A 45 6.50 -9.65 2.43
C ASN A 45 6.92 -10.10 3.82
N ASP A 46 7.25 -11.39 3.96
CA ASP A 46 7.76 -11.99 5.18
C ASP A 46 9.08 -12.71 4.92
N ASN A 47 9.91 -12.15 4.05
CA ASN A 47 11.26 -12.67 3.77
C ASN A 47 12.14 -12.51 5.01
N LEU A 48 13.26 -13.22 5.04
CA LEU A 48 14.16 -13.22 6.20
C LEU A 48 14.54 -11.79 6.64
N ALA A 49 14.83 -10.92 5.67
CA ALA A 49 15.22 -9.53 5.96
C ALA A 49 14.07 -8.67 6.50
N ASP A 50 12.82 -9.08 6.30
CA ASP A 50 11.62 -8.39 6.82
C ASP A 50 11.23 -8.88 8.20
N GLY A 51 11.74 -10.05 8.61
CA GLY A 51 11.23 -10.79 9.75
C GLY A 51 10.03 -11.64 9.34
N PHE A 52 9.95 -12.86 9.85
CA PHE A 52 8.86 -13.79 9.49
C PHE A 52 7.56 -13.44 10.21
N ASP A 53 7.64 -12.79 11.36
CA ASP A 53 6.46 -12.46 12.15
C ASP A 53 5.88 -11.13 11.64
N VAL A 54 4.68 -11.20 11.05
CA VAL A 54 3.98 -10.03 10.54
C VAL A 54 2.82 -9.61 11.45
N SER A 55 2.78 -10.12 12.69
CA SER A 55 1.69 -9.77 13.62
C SER A 55 1.65 -8.27 13.95
N TRP A 56 2.74 -7.55 13.72
CA TRP A 56 2.79 -6.11 13.94
C TRP A 56 1.76 -5.33 13.10
N ILE A 57 1.21 -5.93 12.05
CA ILE A 57 0.19 -5.26 11.25
C ILE A 57 -1.10 -5.00 12.06
N TRP A 58 -1.31 -5.76 13.14
CA TRP A 58 -2.48 -5.56 14.00
C TRP A 58 -2.37 -4.30 14.86
N ASP A 59 -1.17 -3.72 14.95
CA ASP A 59 -0.94 -2.45 15.65
C ASP A 59 -1.01 -1.24 14.72
N ILE A 60 -1.29 -1.44 13.44
CA ILE A 60 -1.47 -0.35 12.48
C ILE A 60 -2.89 0.20 12.61
N ASN A 61 -3.00 1.52 12.61
CA ASN A 61 -4.31 2.18 12.69
C ASN A 61 -4.87 2.43 11.29
N PHE A 62 -5.75 1.53 10.85
CA PHE A 62 -6.47 1.68 9.59
C PHE A 62 -7.85 2.30 9.75
N ASP A 63 -8.18 2.78 10.95
CA ASP A 63 -9.52 3.33 11.21
C ASP A 63 -9.69 4.67 10.51
N ASN A 64 -10.89 4.89 9.96
CA ASN A 64 -11.31 6.19 9.42
C ASN A 64 -10.38 6.74 8.34
N LEU A 65 -10.02 5.91 7.37
CA LEU A 65 -9.21 6.36 6.23
C LEU A 65 -9.98 7.42 5.43
N ASN A 66 -9.34 8.57 5.21
CA ASN A 66 -9.97 9.72 4.60
C ASN A 66 -9.97 9.63 3.07
N ASN A 67 -11.15 9.53 2.48
CA ASN A 67 -11.36 9.57 1.02
C ASN A 67 -10.50 8.56 0.25
N VAL A 68 -10.42 7.33 0.79
CA VAL A 68 -9.76 6.21 0.13
C VAL A 68 -10.83 5.39 -0.58
N SER A 69 -10.78 5.36 -1.92
CA SER A 69 -11.82 4.72 -2.72
C SER A 69 -11.56 3.24 -2.97
N ARG A 70 -10.30 2.79 -2.82
CA ARG A 70 -9.95 1.39 -3.07
C ARG A 70 -8.60 1.10 -2.41
N ILE A 71 -8.46 -0.13 -1.91
CA ILE A 71 -7.19 -0.62 -1.37
C ILE A 71 -6.80 -1.90 -2.08
N ILE A 72 -5.60 -1.91 -2.65
CA ILE A 72 -5.01 -3.11 -3.25
C ILE A 72 -3.91 -3.60 -2.30
N THR A 73 -3.88 -4.90 -2.04
CA THR A 73 -2.81 -5.51 -1.25
C THR A 73 -2.04 -6.50 -2.08
N SER A 74 -0.74 -6.64 -1.82
CA SER A 74 0.10 -7.56 -2.57
C SER A 74 1.29 -8.04 -1.72
N GLY A 75 2.13 -8.87 -2.33
CA GLY A 75 3.25 -9.51 -1.66
C GLY A 75 2.85 -10.87 -1.11
N LYS A 76 3.78 -11.54 -0.46
CA LYS A 76 3.55 -12.89 0.09
C LYS A 76 2.44 -12.91 1.13
N ARG A 77 2.23 -11.80 1.83
CA ARG A 77 1.22 -11.70 2.88
C ARG A 77 0.05 -10.80 2.47
N ALA A 78 -0.28 -10.77 1.17
CA ALA A 78 -1.36 -9.95 0.64
C ALA A 78 -2.69 -10.19 1.34
N TYR A 79 -3.02 -11.45 1.62
CA TYR A 79 -4.29 -11.80 2.25
C TYR A 79 -4.33 -11.43 3.72
N ASP A 80 -3.18 -11.50 4.42
CA ASP A 80 -3.12 -11.10 5.83
C ASP A 80 -3.42 -9.62 6.00
N ILE A 81 -2.82 -8.77 5.16
CA ILE A 81 -3.07 -7.34 5.25
C ILE A 81 -4.49 -6.98 4.80
N ALA A 82 -5.04 -7.71 3.82
CA ALA A 82 -6.42 -7.51 3.39
C ALA A 82 -7.40 -7.81 4.52
N ILE A 83 -7.18 -8.92 5.26
CA ILE A 83 -8.01 -9.29 6.40
C ILE A 83 -7.88 -8.23 7.50
N ARG A 84 -6.67 -7.74 7.75
CA ARG A 84 -6.44 -6.71 8.76
C ARG A 84 -7.22 -5.44 8.44
N ILE A 85 -7.18 -5.00 7.20
CA ILE A 85 -7.88 -3.77 6.78
C ILE A 85 -9.39 -3.95 6.86
N LYS A 86 -9.89 -5.11 6.43
CA LYS A 86 -11.31 -5.44 6.55
C LYS A 86 -11.76 -5.42 8.01
N THR A 87 -10.95 -6.00 8.90
CA THR A 87 -11.26 -6.04 10.32
C THR A 87 -11.34 -4.64 10.94
N ALA A 88 -10.58 -3.70 10.40
CA ALA A 88 -10.62 -2.30 10.85
C ALA A 88 -11.88 -1.55 10.38
N GLY A 89 -12.71 -2.18 9.53
CA GLY A 89 -13.99 -1.62 9.11
C GLY A 89 -14.02 -1.06 7.70
N PHE A 90 -12.94 -1.18 6.94
CA PHE A 90 -12.96 -0.74 5.55
C PHE A 90 -13.86 -1.66 4.71
N ASP A 91 -14.56 -1.11 3.73
CA ASP A 91 -15.49 -1.86 2.88
C ASP A 91 -14.75 -2.98 2.15
N SER A 92 -15.12 -4.22 2.46
CA SER A 92 -14.45 -5.41 1.89
C SER A 92 -14.61 -5.49 0.37
N ASN A 93 -15.66 -4.88 -0.19
CA ASN A 93 -15.85 -4.84 -1.65
C ASN A 93 -14.83 -3.94 -2.35
N LYS A 94 -14.12 -3.11 -1.59
CA LYS A 94 -13.11 -2.18 -2.11
C LYS A 94 -11.69 -2.61 -1.75
N ILE A 95 -11.52 -3.83 -1.25
CA ILE A 95 -10.21 -4.41 -0.95
C ILE A 95 -9.92 -5.50 -1.98
N GLU A 96 -8.80 -5.38 -2.68
CA GLU A 96 -8.42 -6.30 -3.76
C GLU A 96 -7.04 -6.89 -3.50
N PRO A 97 -6.96 -8.13 -3.00
CA PRO A 97 -5.66 -8.77 -2.79
C PRO A 97 -5.16 -9.44 -4.08
N TYR A 98 -3.88 -9.26 -4.38
CA TYR A 98 -3.20 -9.90 -5.51
C TYR A 98 -1.87 -10.47 -5.02
N LEU A 99 -1.66 -11.77 -5.15
CA LEU A 99 -0.36 -12.37 -4.81
C LEU A 99 0.72 -11.93 -5.80
N ASP A 100 0.35 -11.75 -7.07
CA ASP A 100 1.28 -11.29 -8.09
C ASP A 100 1.36 -9.76 -8.05
N LEU A 101 2.56 -9.25 -7.77
CA LEU A 101 2.81 -7.82 -7.65
C LEU A 101 2.55 -7.09 -8.98
N LYS A 102 2.90 -7.69 -10.10
CA LYS A 102 2.65 -7.08 -11.42
C LYS A 102 1.16 -6.87 -11.64
N ASP A 103 0.33 -7.87 -11.29
CA ASP A 103 -1.11 -7.75 -11.40
C ASP A 103 -1.65 -6.65 -10.49
N ALA A 104 -1.12 -6.57 -9.27
CA ALA A 104 -1.53 -5.54 -8.32
C ALA A 104 -1.26 -4.14 -8.87
N VAL A 105 -0.06 -3.90 -9.39
CA VAL A 105 0.34 -2.60 -9.92
C VAL A 105 -0.44 -2.27 -11.19
N THR A 106 -0.62 -3.26 -12.08
CA THR A 106 -1.41 -3.06 -13.29
C THR A 106 -2.85 -2.63 -12.95
N ASN A 107 -3.45 -3.28 -11.96
CA ASN A 107 -4.80 -2.94 -11.54
C ASN A 107 -4.86 -1.59 -10.83
N LEU A 108 -3.83 -1.23 -10.06
CA LEU A 108 -3.76 0.07 -9.40
C LEU A 108 -3.85 1.21 -10.42
N TYR A 109 -3.16 1.09 -11.53
CA TYR A 109 -3.10 2.15 -12.55
C TYR A 109 -4.18 2.05 -13.62
N LYS A 110 -5.22 1.22 -13.43
CA LYS A 110 -6.39 1.24 -14.29
C LYS A 110 -7.26 2.48 -14.06
N THR A 111 -7.09 3.15 -12.94
CA THR A 111 -7.77 4.41 -12.64
C THR A 111 -6.75 5.55 -12.60
N ASN A 112 -7.24 6.79 -12.75
CA ASN A 112 -6.38 7.99 -12.71
C ASN A 112 -6.33 8.62 -11.33
N THR A 113 -6.86 7.96 -10.32
CA THR A 113 -6.89 8.44 -8.95
C THR A 113 -5.46 8.50 -8.38
N LYS A 114 -5.22 9.46 -7.51
CA LYS A 114 -3.95 9.60 -6.78
C LYS A 114 -3.60 8.31 -6.02
N LYS A 115 -2.33 7.93 -5.99
CA LYS A 115 -1.89 6.67 -5.40
C LYS A 115 -0.99 6.89 -4.20
N TYR A 116 -1.27 6.14 -3.13
CA TYR A 116 -0.36 5.97 -2.01
C TYR A 116 0.11 4.53 -1.98
N VAL A 117 1.41 4.33 -1.80
CA VAL A 117 2.03 3.01 -1.81
C VAL A 117 2.82 2.85 -0.52
N ILE A 118 2.52 1.80 0.23
CA ILE A 118 3.27 1.43 1.43
C ILE A 118 3.85 0.05 1.19
N ALA A 119 5.16 -0.08 1.35
CA ALA A 119 5.85 -1.34 1.13
C ALA A 119 6.87 -1.57 2.25
N ASN A 120 7.03 -2.82 2.68
CA ASN A 120 8.04 -3.14 3.66
C ASN A 120 9.41 -3.40 2.97
N TYR A 121 10.42 -3.79 3.76
CA TYR A 121 11.81 -3.71 3.31
C TYR A 121 12.09 -4.44 1.99
N THR A 122 11.80 -5.75 1.90
CA THR A 122 12.11 -6.51 0.69
C THR A 122 11.12 -6.30 -0.44
N SER A 123 9.96 -5.70 -0.16
CA SER A 123 8.96 -5.43 -1.20
C SER A 123 9.13 -4.08 -1.86
N LEU A 124 9.90 -3.16 -1.25
CA LEU A 124 9.99 -1.78 -1.75
C LEU A 124 10.59 -1.71 -3.16
N GLN A 125 11.76 -2.27 -3.39
CA GLN A 125 12.42 -2.16 -4.70
C GLN A 125 11.65 -2.89 -5.82
N PRO A 126 11.15 -4.12 -5.62
CA PRO A 126 10.30 -4.75 -6.63
C PRO A 126 9.04 -3.92 -6.93
N THR A 127 8.43 -3.33 -5.91
CA THR A 127 7.24 -2.48 -6.10
C THR A 127 7.58 -1.24 -6.91
N ARG A 128 8.67 -0.56 -6.58
CA ARG A 128 9.11 0.61 -7.36
C ARG A 128 9.38 0.24 -8.81
N LYS A 129 10.03 -0.89 -9.05
CA LYS A 129 10.31 -1.36 -10.41
C LYS A 129 9.03 -1.55 -11.22
N GLU A 130 8.02 -2.20 -10.64
CA GLU A 130 6.76 -2.41 -11.33
C GLU A 130 6.04 -1.10 -11.59
N ILE A 131 6.03 -0.20 -10.62
CA ILE A 131 5.37 1.11 -10.75
C ILE A 131 6.03 1.92 -11.87
N PHE A 132 7.37 2.02 -11.88
CA PHE A 132 8.07 2.78 -12.91
C PHE A 132 7.95 2.15 -14.30
N SER A 133 7.66 0.85 -14.39
CA SER A 133 7.41 0.20 -15.68
C SER A 133 6.10 0.66 -16.33
N ILE A 134 5.16 1.18 -15.55
CA ILE A 134 3.90 1.75 -16.05
C ILE A 134 4.16 3.07 -16.78
N ASN A 135 5.16 3.81 -16.32
CA ASN A 135 5.47 5.17 -16.81
C ASN A 135 6.22 5.10 -18.15
N ARG A 136 5.50 5.09 -19.23
CA ARG A 136 6.07 4.99 -20.58
C ARG A 136 5.71 6.17 -21.45
#